data_2e7a199f8abdb3395a4b4d1926af8e97
#
_entry.id   2e7a199f8abdb3395a4b4d1926af8e97
#
_cell.length_a   1.000
_cell.length_b   1.000
_cell.length_c   1.000
_cell.angle_alpha   90.00
_cell.angle_beta   90.00
_cell.angle_gamma   90.00
#
_symmetry.space_group_name_H-M   'P 1'
#
loop_
_entity.id
_entity.type
_entity.pdbx_description
1 polymer ?
#
loop_
_entity_poly.entity_id
_entity_poly.type
_entity_poly.pdbx_seq_one_letter_code
_entity_poly.pdbx_strand_id
1 'polypeptide(L)'
;WRQTVNSVDWLTTRLQSGTKFQIYTFNESAVSAIEDSQGEWLEVDDGTTIKNAIEELRSTVPQNGTSLINAFEKINDLQPRPDNIFLLTDGLPTQGKRNPASETMVKPEQRIRYFEQALRELPPIPVNVLLFPMDGDPLAAEAYWRLAIRSKGSFMAPSRDWP
;
A
#
# COMPACT_ATOMS: atom_id res chain seq x y z
N TRP A 1 4.28 -10.20 -6.79
CA TRP A 1 5.23 -9.11 -6.54
C TRP A 1 5.64 -8.41 -7.84
N ARG A 2 6.08 -9.15 -8.86
CA ARG A 2 6.50 -8.53 -10.13
C ARG A 2 5.45 -7.56 -10.71
N GLN A 3 4.18 -7.96 -10.73
CA GLN A 3 3.09 -7.09 -11.22
C GLN A 3 2.95 -5.83 -10.34
N THR A 4 3.07 -5.96 -9.02
CA THR A 4 3.04 -4.82 -8.11
C THR A 4 4.14 -3.82 -8.42
N VAL A 5 5.38 -4.28 -8.57
CA VAL A 5 6.53 -3.41 -8.91
C VAL A 5 6.35 -2.74 -10.26
N ASN A 6 5.89 -3.47 -11.29
CA ASN A 6 5.58 -2.88 -12.60
C ASN A 6 4.51 -1.81 -12.51
N SER A 7 3.48 -2.03 -11.66
CA SER A 7 2.41 -1.05 -11.46
C SER A 7 2.92 0.21 -10.76
N VAL A 8 3.82 0.08 -9.79
CA VAL A 8 4.48 1.26 -9.18
C VAL A 8 5.32 2.00 -10.22
N ASP A 9 6.13 1.28 -11.01
CA ASP A 9 6.93 1.86 -12.09
C ASP A 9 6.03 2.63 -13.08
N TRP A 10 4.92 2.03 -13.51
CA TRP A 10 3.95 2.70 -14.38
C TRP A 10 3.31 3.94 -13.73
N LEU A 11 2.92 3.88 -12.45
CA LEU A 11 2.35 5.01 -11.74
C LEU A 11 3.34 6.17 -11.65
N THR A 12 4.60 5.88 -11.36
CA THR A 12 5.64 6.91 -11.20
C THR A 12 5.99 7.61 -12.51
N THR A 13 5.77 6.99 -13.68
CA THR A 13 5.94 7.66 -14.97
C THR A 13 4.98 8.85 -15.18
N ARG A 14 3.94 8.97 -14.35
CA ARG A 14 2.94 10.06 -14.40
C ARG A 14 3.30 11.23 -13.49
N LEU A 15 4.31 11.06 -12.63
CA LEU A 15 4.75 12.13 -11.75
C LEU A 15 5.58 13.15 -12.52
N GLN A 16 5.28 14.41 -12.30
CA GLN A 16 6.03 15.51 -12.90
C GLN A 16 7.25 15.86 -12.04
N SER A 17 8.29 16.42 -12.65
CA SER A 17 9.44 16.94 -11.91
C SER A 17 9.00 17.92 -10.82
N GLY A 18 9.59 17.84 -9.65
CA GLY A 18 9.23 18.60 -8.44
C GLY A 18 8.05 18.01 -7.65
N THR A 19 7.39 16.94 -8.14
CA THR A 19 6.39 16.23 -7.33
C THR A 19 7.06 15.53 -6.16
N LYS A 20 6.47 15.67 -4.97
CA LYS A 20 6.92 14.94 -3.79
C LYS A 20 6.21 13.59 -3.69
N PHE A 21 6.95 12.55 -3.38
CA PHE A 21 6.41 11.20 -3.23
C PHE A 21 7.12 10.45 -2.10
N GLN A 22 6.49 9.38 -1.63
CA GLN A 22 7.11 8.38 -0.76
C GLN A 22 6.53 7.00 -1.11
N ILE A 23 7.36 5.97 -1.04
CA ILE A 23 6.96 4.59 -1.30
C ILE A 23 7.24 3.76 -0.06
N TYR A 24 6.21 3.16 0.50
CA TYR A 24 6.30 2.23 1.60
C TYR A 24 5.99 0.81 1.14
N THR A 25 6.82 -0.13 1.52
CA THR A 25 6.44 -1.55 1.56
C THR A 25 5.90 -1.87 2.94
N PHE A 26 4.89 -2.73 3.02
CA PHE A 26 4.33 -3.13 4.30
C PHE A 26 4.01 -4.62 4.36
N ASN A 27 4.31 -5.18 5.52
CA ASN A 27 3.95 -6.51 5.96
C ASN A 27 3.45 -6.41 7.41
N GLU A 28 4.17 -6.94 8.37
CA GLU A 28 3.94 -6.73 9.81
C GLU A 28 4.30 -5.31 10.26
N SER A 29 5.20 -4.66 9.52
CA SER A 29 5.61 -3.27 9.67
C SER A 29 5.52 -2.54 8.33
N ALA A 30 5.68 -1.23 8.35
CA ALA A 30 5.81 -0.44 7.14
C ALA A 30 7.17 0.25 7.12
N VAL A 31 7.89 0.06 6.02
CA VAL A 31 9.24 0.61 5.81
C VAL A 31 9.32 1.33 4.47
N SER A 32 10.12 2.39 4.42
CA SER A 32 10.39 3.09 3.17
C SER A 32 11.12 2.18 2.17
N ALA A 33 10.77 2.27 0.89
CA ALA A 33 11.44 1.55 -0.17
C ALA A 33 12.89 2.02 -0.35
N ILE A 34 13.18 3.31 -0.11
CA ILE A 34 14.54 3.86 -0.09
C ILE A 34 15.04 3.89 1.35
N GLU A 35 16.17 3.27 1.60
CA GLU A 35 16.84 3.26 2.91
C GLU A 35 17.03 4.70 3.40
N ASP A 36 16.89 4.89 4.71
CA ASP A 36 17.04 6.19 5.41
C ASP A 36 16.05 7.31 5.02
N SER A 37 15.04 7.03 4.17
CA SER A 37 14.00 8.02 3.81
C SER A 37 12.71 7.89 4.62
N GLN A 38 12.73 7.16 5.71
CA GLN A 38 11.55 6.90 6.55
C GLN A 38 10.98 8.20 7.14
N GLY A 39 9.72 8.52 6.78
CA GLY A 39 9.05 9.74 7.26
C GLY A 39 9.43 11.01 6.50
N GLU A 40 10.24 10.91 5.45
CA GLU A 40 10.68 12.04 4.64
C GLU A 40 10.03 12.01 3.25
N TRP A 41 9.85 13.18 2.67
CA TRP A 41 9.42 13.31 1.29
C TRP A 41 10.60 13.21 0.32
N LEU A 42 10.49 12.32 -0.64
CA LEU A 42 11.36 12.28 -1.81
C LEU A 42 10.80 13.21 -2.89
N GLU A 43 11.64 13.73 -3.76
CA GLU A 43 11.25 14.58 -4.87
C GLU A 43 11.59 13.93 -6.21
N VAL A 44 10.70 14.08 -7.17
CA VAL A 44 10.95 13.67 -8.54
C VAL A 44 11.96 14.63 -9.16
N ASP A 45 13.15 14.13 -9.34
CA ASP A 45 14.29 14.81 -10.00
C ASP A 45 14.32 14.49 -11.52
N ASP A 46 15.48 14.17 -12.03
CA ASP A 46 15.73 13.69 -13.40
C ASP A 46 15.31 12.21 -13.63
N GLY A 47 14.65 11.60 -12.66
CA GLY A 47 14.22 10.20 -12.67
C GLY A 47 15.14 9.25 -11.91
N THR A 48 16.27 9.69 -11.39
CA THR A 48 17.23 8.88 -10.65
C THR A 48 16.63 8.36 -9.34
N THR A 49 15.96 9.24 -8.59
CA THR A 49 15.31 8.88 -7.31
C THR A 49 14.23 7.82 -7.50
N ILE A 50 13.39 7.98 -8.52
CA ILE A 50 12.35 6.98 -8.87
C ILE A 50 12.99 5.65 -9.27
N LYS A 51 14.01 5.70 -10.13
CA LYS A 51 14.70 4.49 -10.60
C LYS A 51 15.29 3.71 -9.42
N ASN A 52 15.95 4.39 -8.50
CA ASN A 52 16.50 3.77 -7.30
C ASN A 52 15.39 3.10 -6.45
N ALA A 53 14.28 3.80 -6.22
CA ALA A 53 13.14 3.24 -5.48
C ALA A 53 12.57 1.96 -6.15
N ILE A 54 12.48 1.94 -7.48
CA ILE A 54 12.00 0.76 -8.22
C ILE A 54 13.02 -0.40 -8.15
N GLU A 55 14.31 -0.12 -8.19
CA GLU A 55 15.37 -1.13 -8.04
C GLU A 55 15.33 -1.76 -6.64
N GLU A 56 15.16 -0.96 -5.59
CA GLU A 56 14.98 -1.45 -4.21
C GLU A 56 13.71 -2.31 -4.07
N LEU A 57 12.59 -1.87 -4.65
CA LEU A 57 11.38 -2.67 -4.67
C LEU A 57 11.56 -4.01 -5.39
N ARG A 58 12.34 -4.07 -6.47
CA ARG A 58 12.64 -5.32 -7.18
C ARG A 58 13.45 -6.29 -6.35
N SER A 59 14.32 -5.77 -5.48
CA SER A 59 15.15 -6.58 -4.57
C SER A 59 14.36 -7.09 -3.36
N THR A 60 13.23 -6.46 -3.03
CA THR A 60 12.41 -6.82 -1.88
C THR A 60 11.72 -8.18 -2.07
N VAL A 61 11.84 -9.05 -1.08
CA VAL A 61 11.16 -10.34 -1.03
C VAL A 61 9.91 -10.20 -0.15
N PRO A 62 8.70 -10.31 -0.71
CA PRO A 62 7.47 -10.31 0.09
C PRO A 62 7.44 -11.49 1.06
N GLN A 63 7.13 -11.24 2.31
CA GLN A 63 7.05 -12.26 3.35
C GLN A 63 6.17 -11.81 4.52
N ASN A 64 5.78 -12.76 5.36
CA ASN A 64 4.99 -12.55 6.57
C ASN A 64 3.54 -12.08 6.32
N GLY A 65 2.84 -11.74 7.39
CA GLY A 65 1.47 -11.24 7.34
C GLY A 65 1.37 -9.79 6.88
N THR A 66 0.15 -9.26 6.82
CA THR A 66 -0.14 -7.92 6.32
C THR A 66 -0.86 -7.10 7.39
N SER A 67 -0.23 -6.02 7.85
CA SER A 67 -0.80 -5.03 8.77
C SER A 67 -1.05 -3.70 8.06
N LEU A 68 -2.28 -3.47 7.66
CA LEU A 68 -2.67 -2.20 7.04
C LEU A 68 -2.69 -1.04 8.07
N ILE A 69 -2.88 -1.35 9.37
CA ILE A 69 -2.81 -0.37 10.46
C ILE A 69 -1.42 0.27 10.48
N ASN A 70 -0.38 -0.55 10.51
CA ASN A 70 1.00 -0.06 10.57
C ASN A 70 1.38 0.73 9.31
N ALA A 71 0.82 0.39 8.15
CA ALA A 71 1.00 1.16 6.93
C ALA A 71 0.37 2.56 7.03
N PHE A 72 -0.87 2.66 7.51
CA PHE A 72 -1.55 3.96 7.64
C PHE A 72 -0.97 4.83 8.76
N GLU A 73 -0.49 4.24 9.87
CA GLU A 73 0.25 4.99 10.89
C GLU A 73 1.50 5.65 10.29
N LYS A 74 2.25 4.95 9.44
CA LYS A 74 3.44 5.51 8.79
C LYS A 74 3.14 6.67 7.82
N ILE A 75 1.99 6.63 7.16
CA ILE A 75 1.55 7.75 6.32
C ILE A 75 1.29 9.01 7.16
N ASN A 76 0.82 8.86 8.40
CA ASN A 76 0.61 9.98 9.32
C ASN A 76 1.91 10.64 9.81
N ASP A 77 3.05 9.96 9.73
CA ASP A 77 4.36 10.52 10.09
C ASP A 77 4.85 11.55 9.06
N LEU A 78 4.34 11.51 7.82
CA LEU A 78 4.74 12.43 6.75
C LEU A 78 4.24 13.86 6.98
N GLN A 79 5.14 14.84 6.84
CA GLN A 79 4.82 16.27 6.92
C GLN A 79 5.39 17.04 5.71
N PRO A 80 4.59 17.84 5.00
CA PRO A 80 3.13 17.92 5.11
C PRO A 80 2.45 16.58 4.79
N ARG A 81 1.19 16.44 5.20
CA ARG A 81 0.43 15.23 4.89
C ARG A 81 0.32 15.02 3.37
N PRO A 82 0.28 13.77 2.89
CA PRO A 82 0.01 13.50 1.48
C PRO A 82 -1.38 14.01 1.08
N ASP A 83 -1.53 14.39 -0.15
CA ASP A 83 -2.81 14.76 -0.77
C ASP A 83 -3.47 13.54 -1.46
N ASN A 84 -2.73 12.44 -1.61
CA ASN A 84 -3.19 11.26 -2.33
C ASN A 84 -2.45 10.01 -1.87
N ILE A 85 -3.13 8.85 -1.83
CA ILE A 85 -2.55 7.54 -1.55
C ILE A 85 -2.86 6.59 -2.70
N PHE A 86 -1.85 5.84 -3.15
CA PHE A 86 -2.01 4.65 -3.98
C PHE A 86 -1.73 3.42 -3.11
N LEU A 87 -2.76 2.62 -2.86
CA LEU A 87 -2.67 1.38 -2.10
C LEU A 87 -2.69 0.19 -3.05
N LEU A 88 -1.57 -0.51 -3.13
CA LEU A 88 -1.40 -1.73 -3.93
C LEU A 88 -1.44 -2.93 -2.99
N THR A 89 -2.39 -3.83 -3.19
CA THR A 89 -2.59 -4.99 -2.30
C THR A 89 -3.23 -6.15 -3.08
N ASP A 90 -3.08 -7.37 -2.57
CA ASP A 90 -3.69 -8.56 -3.14
C ASP A 90 -4.85 -9.11 -2.29
N GLY A 91 -5.09 -8.53 -1.10
CA GLY A 91 -6.18 -8.98 -0.24
C GLY A 91 -6.32 -8.17 1.06
N LEU A 92 -7.25 -8.59 1.89
CA LEU A 92 -7.48 -7.99 3.20
C LEU A 92 -6.31 -8.27 4.16
N PRO A 93 -6.06 -7.37 5.14
CA PRO A 93 -5.00 -7.56 6.12
C PRO A 93 -5.20 -8.86 6.92
N THR A 94 -4.09 -9.51 7.23
CA THR A 94 -4.07 -10.77 7.99
C THR A 94 -3.76 -10.55 9.46
N GLN A 95 -3.41 -9.33 9.86
CA GLN A 95 -3.12 -8.97 11.24
C GLN A 95 -3.48 -7.51 11.53
N GLY A 96 -3.67 -7.23 12.83
CA GLY A 96 -3.85 -5.90 13.36
C GLY A 96 -2.52 -5.19 13.62
N LYS A 97 -2.48 -4.34 14.64
CA LYS A 97 -1.27 -3.61 15.05
C LYS A 97 -0.16 -4.54 15.57
N ARG A 98 -0.53 -5.71 16.07
CA ARG A 98 0.39 -6.74 16.56
C ARG A 98 0.10 -8.06 15.87
N ASN A 99 1.11 -8.91 15.76
CA ASN A 99 0.94 -10.26 15.25
C ASN A 99 -0.08 -11.03 16.07
N PRO A 100 -0.95 -11.83 15.44
CA PRO A 100 -1.83 -12.72 16.16
C PRO A 100 -0.98 -13.71 16.97
N ALA A 101 -1.45 -14.06 18.18
CA ALA A 101 -0.71 -14.93 19.10
C ALA A 101 -0.55 -16.39 18.62
N SER A 102 -1.13 -16.76 17.49
CA SER A 102 -0.98 -18.08 16.87
C SER A 102 -0.90 -17.95 15.34
N GLU A 103 -0.10 -18.79 14.70
CA GLU A 103 0.07 -18.91 13.25
C GLU A 103 -1.16 -19.52 12.54
N THR A 104 -2.31 -19.52 13.16
CA THR A 104 -3.53 -20.09 12.61
C THR A 104 -4.04 -19.22 11.47
N MET A 105 -4.52 -19.86 10.41
CA MET A 105 -5.14 -19.17 9.27
C MET A 105 -6.21 -18.19 9.76
N VAL A 106 -6.05 -16.91 9.45
CA VAL A 106 -6.94 -15.84 9.89
C VAL A 106 -8.27 -15.93 9.16
N LYS A 107 -9.37 -16.01 9.91
CA LYS A 107 -10.72 -16.13 9.34
C LYS A 107 -11.13 -14.85 8.59
N PRO A 108 -11.98 -14.94 7.54
CA PRO A 108 -12.43 -13.79 6.77
C PRO A 108 -13.02 -12.67 7.63
N GLU A 109 -13.82 -13.01 8.64
CA GLU A 109 -14.45 -12.04 9.56
C GLU A 109 -13.40 -11.28 10.39
N GLN A 110 -12.31 -11.95 10.74
CA GLN A 110 -11.22 -11.33 11.48
C GLN A 110 -10.41 -10.40 10.59
N ARG A 111 -10.21 -10.76 9.32
CA ARG A 111 -9.55 -9.91 8.32
C ARG A 111 -10.34 -8.62 8.09
N ILE A 112 -11.66 -8.69 7.98
CA ILE A 112 -12.54 -7.51 7.91
C ILE A 112 -12.39 -6.63 9.15
N ARG A 113 -12.33 -7.20 10.36
CA ARG A 113 -12.11 -6.43 11.59
C ARG A 113 -10.76 -5.70 11.58
N TYR A 114 -9.70 -6.34 11.14
CA TYR A 114 -8.40 -5.69 10.99
C TYR A 114 -8.44 -4.56 9.97
N PHE A 115 -9.14 -4.75 8.85
CA PHE A 115 -9.36 -3.72 7.86
C PHE A 115 -10.12 -2.52 8.45
N GLU A 116 -11.23 -2.75 9.14
CA GLU A 116 -12.02 -1.69 9.79
C GLU A 116 -11.20 -0.93 10.86
N GLN A 117 -10.34 -1.63 11.59
CA GLN A 117 -9.42 -1.00 12.55
C GLN A 117 -8.42 -0.10 11.81
N ALA A 118 -7.85 -0.56 10.71
CA ALA A 118 -6.90 0.21 9.92
C ALA A 118 -7.52 1.50 9.37
N LEU A 119 -8.80 1.48 8.98
CA LEU A 119 -9.49 2.68 8.49
C LEU A 119 -9.62 3.80 9.52
N ARG A 120 -9.45 3.52 10.82
CA ARG A 120 -9.45 4.54 11.88
C ARG A 120 -8.16 5.36 11.91
N GLU A 121 -7.07 4.76 11.45
CA GLU A 121 -5.76 5.41 11.34
C GLU A 121 -5.57 6.15 10.02
N LEU A 122 -6.47 5.90 9.04
CA LEU A 122 -6.38 6.52 7.73
C LEU A 122 -6.69 8.02 7.81
N PRO A 123 -5.79 8.92 7.37
CA PRO A 123 -6.10 10.33 7.26
C PRO A 123 -7.20 10.59 6.21
N PRO A 124 -7.94 11.71 6.28
CA PRO A 124 -9.05 12.02 5.39
C PRO A 124 -8.57 12.50 4.01
N ILE A 125 -7.87 11.65 3.28
CA ILE A 125 -7.31 11.89 1.95
C ILE A 125 -7.77 10.82 0.96
N PRO A 126 -7.80 11.10 -0.35
CA PRO A 126 -8.16 10.12 -1.37
C PRO A 126 -7.25 8.90 -1.36
N VAL A 127 -7.85 7.71 -1.40
CA VAL A 127 -7.14 6.43 -1.52
C VAL A 127 -7.50 5.78 -2.85
N ASN A 128 -6.51 5.64 -3.71
CA ASN A 128 -6.63 4.91 -4.97
C ASN A 128 -6.15 3.50 -4.78
N VAL A 129 -7.04 2.55 -4.90
CA VAL A 129 -6.74 1.14 -4.63
C VAL A 129 -6.49 0.40 -5.94
N LEU A 130 -5.35 -0.31 -6.00
CA LEU A 130 -5.06 -1.33 -7.00
C LEU A 130 -5.10 -2.69 -6.28
N LEU A 131 -6.19 -3.42 -6.48
CA LEU A 131 -6.36 -4.75 -5.91
C LEU A 131 -5.94 -5.80 -6.92
N PHE A 132 -4.84 -6.50 -6.65
CA PHE A 132 -4.41 -7.66 -7.43
C PHE A 132 -5.19 -8.89 -6.94
N PRO A 133 -6.06 -9.48 -7.79
CA PRO A 133 -6.93 -10.55 -7.33
C PRO A 133 -6.15 -11.76 -6.81
N MET A 134 -6.45 -12.18 -5.59
CA MET A 134 -5.95 -13.39 -4.98
C MET A 134 -7.11 -14.36 -4.73
N ASP A 135 -6.92 -15.63 -5.07
CA ASP A 135 -7.91 -16.67 -4.76
C ASP A 135 -8.08 -16.81 -3.24
N GLY A 136 -9.31 -16.95 -2.80
CA GLY A 136 -9.64 -17.19 -1.39
C GLY A 136 -9.95 -15.95 -0.55
N ASP A 137 -10.01 -14.76 -1.13
CA ASP A 137 -10.40 -13.53 -0.42
C ASP A 137 -11.57 -12.76 -1.10
N PRO A 138 -12.78 -13.34 -1.11
CA PRO A 138 -13.92 -12.76 -1.83
C PRO A 138 -14.41 -11.43 -1.25
N LEU A 139 -14.08 -11.11 0.00
CA LEU A 139 -14.49 -9.88 0.66
C LEU A 139 -13.60 -8.68 0.36
N ALA A 140 -12.40 -8.91 -0.15
CA ALA A 140 -11.41 -7.85 -0.41
C ALA A 140 -11.92 -6.83 -1.43
N ALA A 141 -12.49 -7.29 -2.54
CA ALA A 141 -12.96 -6.41 -3.61
C ALA A 141 -14.03 -5.41 -3.12
N GLU A 142 -15.03 -5.89 -2.38
CA GLU A 142 -16.07 -5.03 -1.82
C GLU A 142 -15.52 -4.05 -0.79
N ALA A 143 -14.66 -4.52 0.12
CA ALA A 143 -14.08 -3.70 1.18
C ALA A 143 -13.24 -2.54 0.60
N TYR A 144 -12.35 -2.84 -0.34
CA TYR A 144 -11.50 -1.82 -0.96
C TYR A 144 -12.23 -0.90 -1.94
N TRP A 145 -13.23 -1.41 -2.64
CA TRP A 145 -14.11 -0.56 -3.46
C TRP A 145 -14.86 0.46 -2.61
N ARG A 146 -15.42 0.04 -1.46
CA ARG A 146 -16.05 0.94 -0.50
C ARG A 146 -15.07 1.96 0.08
N LEU A 147 -13.85 1.57 0.40
CA LEU A 147 -12.80 2.48 0.86
C LEU A 147 -12.54 3.57 -0.19
N ALA A 148 -12.32 3.18 -1.45
CA ALA A 148 -12.04 4.11 -2.52
C ALA A 148 -13.17 5.15 -2.69
N ILE A 149 -14.42 4.72 -2.74
CA ILE A 149 -15.58 5.63 -2.82
C ILE A 149 -15.63 6.59 -1.62
N ARG A 150 -15.52 6.05 -0.41
CA ARG A 150 -15.65 6.86 0.85
C ARG A 150 -14.51 7.88 0.97
N SER A 151 -13.33 7.57 0.54
CA SER A 151 -12.17 8.47 0.53
C SER A 151 -12.14 9.42 -0.67
N LYS A 152 -13.07 9.30 -1.63
CA LYS A 152 -13.08 10.03 -2.91
C LYS A 152 -11.88 9.69 -3.82
N GLY A 153 -11.33 8.51 -3.66
CA GLY A 153 -10.32 7.93 -4.54
C GLY A 153 -10.91 7.06 -5.64
N SER A 154 -10.11 6.17 -6.18
CA SER A 154 -10.49 5.24 -7.26
C SER A 154 -10.21 3.79 -6.87
N PHE A 155 -10.87 2.85 -7.56
CA PHE A 155 -10.64 1.42 -7.40
C PHE A 155 -10.38 0.79 -8.75
N MET A 156 -9.33 -0.01 -8.84
CA MET A 156 -8.99 -0.80 -10.00
C MET A 156 -8.59 -2.21 -9.57
N ALA A 157 -9.10 -3.22 -10.27
CA ALA A 157 -8.62 -4.60 -10.19
C ALA A 157 -8.00 -4.95 -11.56
N PRO A 158 -6.68 -4.83 -11.70
CA PRO A 158 -6.01 -5.03 -12.97
C PRO A 158 -6.00 -6.50 -13.37
N SER A 159 -5.99 -6.78 -14.67
CA SER A 159 -5.75 -8.11 -15.21
C SER A 159 -4.31 -8.57 -14.92
N ARG A 160 -4.03 -9.88 -15.05
CA ARG A 160 -2.72 -10.47 -14.72
C ARG A 160 -1.57 -9.97 -15.62
N ASP A 161 -1.90 -9.46 -16.78
CA ASP A 161 -0.98 -8.96 -17.81
C ASP A 161 -0.87 -7.43 -17.84
N TRP A 162 -1.52 -6.73 -16.88
CA TRP A 162 -1.43 -5.28 -16.72
C TRP A 162 -0.36 -4.89 -15.69
N PRO A 163 0.40 -3.80 -15.87
CA PRO A 163 0.62 -2.97 -17.04
C PRO A 163 1.52 -3.64 -18.05
#